data_a1f724aea62b34b39e7ace156030a0e7
#
_entry.id   a1f724aea62b34b39e7ace156030a0e7
#
_cell.length_a   1.000
_cell.length_b   1.000
_cell.length_c   1.000
_cell.angle_alpha   90.00
_cell.angle_beta   90.00
_cell.angle_gamma   90.00
#
_symmetry.space_group_name_H-M   'P 1'
#
loop_
_entity.id
_entity.type
_entity.pdbx_description
1 polymer ?
#
loop_
_entity_poly.entity_id
_entity_poly.type
_entity_poly.pdbx_seq_one_letter_code
_entity_poly.pdbx_strand_id
1 'polypeptide(L)'
;MSGVDMLHGPLLLKILWFSLPLAASSLLEQLFNSVDIAVVGHFVGSNALAAVGSNAPVIGLLINLFMGISMGANAVISTLIGQRDHTRIRHAVSTVAVVALVSGFALTVLGTSLARPILSAMSTPPEVLDMAILYLRIYFLGMPFFMIYVFGAAILRSKGDTRRPLYILFVAGIANTLLNLLFVLVFHMGVEGVAISTSIANALSAFLMVRLLRREEVPFRLDFHNLHVDRRELLRMLKIGVPAGLQGMVFSVSNVVVQSQINTFGADAVAGSSAALNFEYYCYFIIQAFNGAAISFIAQNYGAGLMQRVRRVFWICMIASVIFCGMMNGIFACFSPFFLRIFSSSEAIIPYGVTRMHLVLAFQWIACSYEISASALRGMGRSLLPALLTVVGTCLLRMVWVFAVCPVWPGFHRLMLVYPLSWVLTGVMVVAAYVRFMKKAGDAPLAVR
;
A
#
# COMPACT_ATOMS: atom_id res chain seq x y z
N MET A 1 17.43 -18.62 -13.02
CA MET A 1 16.68 -17.33 -13.12
C MET A 1 15.41 -17.44 -12.28
N SER A 2 15.30 -16.69 -11.19
CA SER A 2 14.17 -16.80 -10.24
C SER A 2 13.00 -15.88 -10.55
N GLY A 3 13.05 -15.05 -11.58
CA GLY A 3 12.03 -14.05 -11.91
C GLY A 3 11.19 -14.39 -13.14
N VAL A 4 9.98 -13.84 -13.22
CA VAL A 4 9.10 -13.97 -14.38
C VAL A 4 9.61 -13.10 -15.52
N ASP A 5 9.84 -13.66 -16.70
CA ASP A 5 10.15 -12.89 -17.90
C ASP A 5 8.91 -12.10 -18.36
N MET A 6 8.99 -10.78 -18.31
CA MET A 6 7.87 -9.88 -18.60
C MET A 6 7.81 -9.45 -20.08
N LEU A 7 8.89 -9.66 -20.83
CA LEU A 7 9.01 -9.19 -22.22
C LEU A 7 8.54 -10.21 -23.24
N HIS A 8 8.62 -11.52 -22.96
CA HIS A 8 8.31 -12.57 -23.92
C HIS A 8 7.21 -13.52 -23.40
N GLY A 9 6.61 -14.32 -24.28
CA GLY A 9 5.64 -15.38 -23.96
C GLY A 9 4.25 -14.91 -23.52
N PRO A 10 3.42 -15.82 -22.99
CA PRO A 10 2.02 -15.54 -22.63
C PRO A 10 1.93 -14.63 -21.40
N LEU A 11 1.12 -13.55 -21.51
CA LEU A 11 1.04 -12.52 -20.48
C LEU A 11 0.15 -12.93 -19.29
N LEU A 12 -1.02 -13.52 -19.55
CA LEU A 12 -2.02 -13.77 -18.51
C LEU A 12 -1.46 -14.62 -17.35
N LEU A 13 -0.92 -15.77 -17.67
CA LEU A 13 -0.35 -16.66 -16.63
C LEU A 13 0.82 -16.01 -15.90
N LYS A 14 1.67 -15.26 -16.60
CA LYS A 14 2.81 -14.58 -16.00
C LYS A 14 2.37 -13.47 -15.04
N ILE A 15 1.35 -12.69 -15.42
CA ILE A 15 0.77 -11.66 -14.56
C ILE A 15 0.14 -12.31 -13.31
N LEU A 16 -0.62 -13.40 -13.47
CA LEU A 16 -1.20 -14.11 -12.34
C LEU A 16 -0.12 -14.68 -11.38
N TRP A 17 0.90 -15.35 -11.93
CA TRP A 17 2.02 -15.88 -11.13
C TRP A 17 2.82 -14.80 -10.41
N PHE A 18 2.89 -13.60 -10.98
CA PHE A 18 3.53 -12.44 -10.36
C PHE A 18 2.64 -11.79 -9.29
N SER A 19 1.33 -11.68 -9.55
CA SER A 19 0.37 -11.02 -8.66
C SER A 19 0.04 -11.86 -7.42
N LEU A 20 0.00 -13.20 -7.54
CA LEU A 20 -0.36 -14.07 -6.43
C LEU A 20 0.54 -13.92 -5.20
N PRO A 21 1.88 -13.93 -5.31
CA PRO A 21 2.74 -13.67 -4.15
C PRO A 21 2.60 -12.25 -3.59
N LEU A 22 2.26 -11.24 -4.42
CA LEU A 22 2.00 -9.88 -3.94
C LEU A 22 0.73 -9.82 -3.10
N ALA A 23 -0.36 -10.45 -3.55
CA ALA A 23 -1.58 -10.57 -2.77
C ALA A 23 -1.33 -11.33 -1.44
N ALA A 24 -0.60 -12.43 -1.50
CA ALA A 24 -0.21 -13.19 -0.32
C ALA A 24 0.63 -12.37 0.67
N SER A 25 1.56 -11.52 0.17
CA SER A 25 2.34 -10.63 1.03
C SER A 25 1.44 -9.64 1.79
N SER A 26 0.50 -8.99 1.09
CA SER A 26 -0.42 -8.05 1.74
C SER A 26 -1.36 -8.72 2.75
N LEU A 27 -1.81 -9.95 2.44
CA LEU A 27 -2.60 -10.76 3.39
C LEU A 27 -1.78 -11.14 4.63
N LEU A 28 -0.51 -11.52 4.46
CA LEU A 28 0.38 -11.84 5.57
C LEU A 28 0.68 -10.61 6.44
N GLU A 29 0.96 -9.46 5.82
CA GLU A 29 1.17 -8.20 6.57
C GLU A 29 -0.06 -7.87 7.43
N GLN A 30 -1.27 -7.99 6.86
CA GLN A 30 -2.50 -7.76 7.60
C GLN A 30 -2.71 -8.79 8.72
N LEU A 31 -2.41 -10.07 8.46
CA LEU A 31 -2.52 -11.12 9.47
C LEU A 31 -1.58 -10.87 10.65
N PHE A 32 -0.31 -10.55 10.40
CA PHE A 32 0.65 -10.26 11.45
C PHE A 32 0.27 -9.02 12.26
N ASN A 33 -0.20 -7.96 11.59
CA ASN A 33 -0.73 -6.78 12.27
C ASN A 33 -1.95 -7.12 13.15
N SER A 34 -2.83 -8.01 12.69
CA SER A 34 -3.97 -8.48 13.48
C SER A 34 -3.52 -9.30 14.70
N VAL A 35 -2.47 -10.11 14.57
CA VAL A 35 -1.87 -10.86 15.69
C VAL A 35 -1.27 -9.90 16.72
N ASP A 36 -0.54 -8.86 16.28
CA ASP A 36 0.02 -7.84 17.17
C ASP A 36 -1.08 -7.17 18.00
N ILE A 37 -2.18 -6.76 17.35
CA ILE A 37 -3.34 -6.15 18.00
C ILE A 37 -4.00 -7.12 18.98
N ALA A 38 -4.14 -8.41 18.60
CA ALA A 38 -4.74 -9.42 19.46
C ALA A 38 -3.89 -9.70 20.71
N VAL A 39 -2.56 -9.77 20.55
CA VAL A 39 -1.63 -9.97 21.68
C VAL A 39 -1.72 -8.78 22.66
N VAL A 40 -1.71 -7.55 22.14
CA VAL A 40 -1.86 -6.35 22.98
C VAL A 40 -3.21 -6.34 23.69
N GLY A 41 -4.30 -6.58 22.98
CA GLY A 41 -5.65 -6.52 23.55
C GLY A 41 -5.93 -7.58 24.60
N HIS A 42 -5.42 -8.82 24.40
CA HIS A 42 -5.67 -9.94 25.33
C HIS A 42 -4.75 -9.93 26.56
N PHE A 43 -3.47 -9.58 26.38
CA PHE A 43 -2.47 -9.81 27.40
C PHE A 43 -1.96 -8.51 28.05
N VAL A 44 -2.07 -7.35 27.40
CA VAL A 44 -1.62 -6.07 27.96
C VAL A 44 -2.80 -5.23 28.48
N GLY A 45 -3.92 -5.23 27.74
CA GLY A 45 -5.16 -4.60 28.19
C GLY A 45 -5.70 -3.51 27.25
N SER A 46 -6.86 -2.96 27.60
CA SER A 46 -7.64 -2.04 26.75
C SER A 46 -6.92 -0.71 26.49
N ASN A 47 -6.22 -0.14 27.48
CA ASN A 47 -5.48 1.11 27.32
C ASN A 47 -4.30 0.94 26.34
N ALA A 48 -3.61 -0.19 26.40
CA ALA A 48 -2.55 -0.53 25.45
C ALA A 48 -3.09 -0.72 24.04
N LEU A 49 -4.24 -1.39 23.90
CA LEU A 49 -4.93 -1.55 22.62
C LEU A 49 -5.32 -0.19 22.03
N ALA A 50 -5.87 0.71 22.85
CA ALA A 50 -6.19 2.07 22.42
C ALA A 50 -4.95 2.87 22.01
N ALA A 51 -3.84 2.71 22.73
CA ALA A 51 -2.55 3.35 22.43
C ALA A 51 -2.00 2.87 21.07
N VAL A 52 -2.00 1.58 20.79
CA VAL A 52 -1.56 1.03 19.49
C VAL A 52 -2.50 1.46 18.37
N GLY A 53 -3.80 1.42 18.58
CA GLY A 53 -4.81 1.79 17.60
C GLY A 53 -4.73 3.27 17.18
N SER A 54 -4.46 4.18 18.11
CA SER A 54 -4.32 5.63 17.84
C SER A 54 -3.10 5.96 16.97
N ASN A 55 -2.11 5.07 16.90
CA ASN A 55 -0.90 5.27 16.10
C ASN A 55 -1.06 4.93 14.61
N ALA A 56 -2.03 4.09 14.23
CA ALA A 56 -2.20 3.61 12.86
C ALA A 56 -2.34 4.74 11.81
N PRO A 57 -3.13 5.81 12.02
CA PRO A 57 -3.21 6.92 11.07
C PRO A 57 -1.90 7.69 10.91
N VAL A 58 -1.14 7.86 11.99
CA VAL A 58 0.16 8.58 11.97
C VAL A 58 1.20 7.77 11.19
N ILE A 59 1.26 6.47 11.47
CA ILE A 59 2.14 5.52 10.76
C ILE A 59 1.80 5.53 9.27
N GLY A 60 0.53 5.37 8.92
CA GLY A 60 0.09 5.37 7.52
C GLY A 60 0.42 6.68 6.80
N LEU A 61 0.18 7.82 7.43
CA LEU A 61 0.47 9.13 6.86
C LEU A 61 1.96 9.28 6.49
N LEU A 62 2.85 8.95 7.41
CA LEU A 62 4.30 9.14 7.23
C LEU A 62 4.89 8.09 6.26
N ILE A 63 4.45 6.84 6.33
CA ILE A 63 4.99 5.76 5.49
C ILE A 63 4.55 5.88 4.03
N ASN A 64 3.32 6.35 3.77
CA ASN A 64 2.77 6.41 2.41
C ASN A 64 3.64 7.19 1.42
N LEU A 65 4.30 8.27 1.87
CA LEU A 65 5.21 9.04 1.02
C LEU A 65 6.37 8.17 0.52
N PHE A 66 7.01 7.45 1.42
CA PHE A 66 8.18 6.64 1.10
C PHE A 66 7.81 5.34 0.36
N MET A 67 6.62 4.80 0.63
CA MET A 67 6.05 3.71 -0.19
C MET A 67 5.85 4.15 -1.65
N GLY A 68 5.38 5.38 -1.87
CA GLY A 68 5.32 5.97 -3.21
C GLY A 68 6.70 6.06 -3.87
N ILE A 69 7.73 6.49 -3.15
CA ILE A 69 9.11 6.56 -3.67
C ILE A 69 9.62 5.16 -4.05
N SER A 70 9.35 4.15 -3.24
CA SER A 70 9.68 2.75 -3.55
C SER A 70 8.98 2.26 -4.82
N MET A 71 7.73 2.67 -5.04
CA MET A 71 7.01 2.40 -6.30
C MET A 71 7.69 3.07 -7.50
N GLY A 72 8.19 4.29 -7.32
CA GLY A 72 9.01 5.00 -8.31
C GLY A 72 10.31 4.26 -8.64
N ALA A 73 10.98 3.72 -7.62
CA ALA A 73 12.19 2.88 -7.80
C ALA A 73 11.89 1.63 -8.64
N ASN A 74 10.80 0.91 -8.34
CA ASN A 74 10.36 -0.23 -9.13
C ASN A 74 10.11 0.15 -10.60
N ALA A 75 9.38 1.24 -10.86
CA ALA A 75 9.07 1.68 -12.23
C ALA A 75 10.33 2.06 -13.01
N VAL A 76 11.28 2.78 -12.39
CA VAL A 76 12.53 3.20 -13.05
C VAL A 76 13.39 2.00 -13.39
N ILE A 77 13.65 1.10 -12.43
CA ILE A 77 14.48 -0.10 -12.67
C ILE A 77 13.80 -1.00 -13.71
N SER A 78 12.48 -1.20 -13.64
CA SER A 78 11.73 -1.97 -14.64
C SER A 78 11.91 -1.38 -16.05
N THR A 79 11.83 -0.04 -16.19
CA THR A 79 12.06 0.63 -17.49
C THR A 79 13.47 0.38 -18.02
N LEU A 80 14.49 0.47 -17.16
CA LEU A 80 15.89 0.22 -17.51
C LEU A 80 16.13 -1.23 -17.91
N ILE A 81 15.46 -2.19 -17.28
CA ILE A 81 15.48 -3.61 -17.68
C ILE A 81 14.94 -3.76 -19.10
N GLY A 82 13.80 -3.10 -19.41
CA GLY A 82 13.25 -3.09 -20.75
C GLY A 82 14.20 -2.50 -21.78
N GLN A 83 14.95 -1.46 -21.41
CA GLN A 83 15.98 -0.82 -22.25
C GLN A 83 17.28 -1.66 -22.38
N ARG A 84 17.45 -2.72 -21.58
CA ARG A 84 18.65 -3.54 -21.49
C ARG A 84 19.92 -2.76 -21.11
N ASP A 85 19.76 -1.66 -20.35
CA ASP A 85 20.87 -0.79 -19.93
C ASP A 85 21.44 -1.27 -18.58
N HIS A 86 22.34 -2.24 -18.64
CA HIS A 86 22.93 -2.85 -17.44
C HIS A 86 23.69 -1.86 -16.56
N THR A 87 24.35 -0.87 -17.17
CA THR A 87 25.11 0.14 -16.43
C THR A 87 24.18 1.00 -15.60
N ARG A 88 23.10 1.50 -16.21
CA ARG A 88 22.12 2.33 -15.50
C ARG A 88 21.32 1.54 -14.49
N ILE A 89 21.04 0.25 -14.70
CA ILE A 89 20.41 -0.61 -13.69
C ILE A 89 21.31 -0.65 -12.44
N ARG A 90 22.63 -0.85 -12.59
CA ARG A 90 23.57 -0.86 -11.46
C ARG A 90 23.56 0.47 -10.70
N HIS A 91 23.58 1.61 -11.42
CA HIS A 91 23.47 2.93 -10.80
C HIS A 91 22.13 3.14 -10.09
N ALA A 92 21.03 2.69 -10.68
CA ALA A 92 19.71 2.76 -10.07
C ALA A 92 19.61 1.90 -8.81
N VAL A 93 20.14 0.68 -8.80
CA VAL A 93 20.18 -0.21 -7.61
C VAL A 93 20.99 0.43 -6.48
N SER A 94 22.16 1.02 -6.79
CA SER A 94 22.97 1.75 -5.81
C SER A 94 22.21 2.95 -5.25
N THR A 95 21.57 3.74 -6.10
CA THR A 95 20.74 4.89 -5.69
C THR A 95 19.58 4.47 -4.80
N VAL A 96 18.88 3.38 -5.15
CA VAL A 96 17.77 2.84 -4.34
C VAL A 96 18.23 2.42 -2.95
N ALA A 97 19.42 1.81 -2.82
CA ALA A 97 19.97 1.42 -1.52
C ALA A 97 20.23 2.64 -0.63
N VAL A 98 20.79 3.71 -1.18
CA VAL A 98 21.01 4.97 -0.44
C VAL A 98 19.66 5.63 -0.09
N VAL A 99 18.73 5.69 -1.03
CA VAL A 99 17.38 6.24 -0.79
C VAL A 99 16.66 5.46 0.30
N ALA A 100 16.79 4.14 0.36
CA ALA A 100 16.21 3.33 1.42
C ALA A 100 16.72 3.73 2.81
N LEU A 101 18.05 3.89 2.95
CA LEU A 101 18.66 4.33 4.20
C LEU A 101 18.22 5.75 4.59
N VAL A 102 18.32 6.70 3.65
CA VAL A 102 17.91 8.09 3.90
C VAL A 102 16.43 8.18 4.27
N SER A 103 15.58 7.45 3.57
CA SER A 103 14.13 7.38 3.86
C SER A 103 13.85 6.81 5.25
N GLY A 104 14.56 5.73 5.62
CA GLY A 104 14.42 5.13 6.93
C GLY A 104 14.85 6.06 8.05
N PHE A 105 16.00 6.70 7.93
CA PHE A 105 16.47 7.68 8.91
C PHE A 105 15.58 8.93 8.97
N ALA A 106 15.10 9.43 7.82
CA ALA A 106 14.14 10.53 7.78
C ALA A 106 12.85 10.17 8.53
N LEU A 107 12.31 8.96 8.32
CA LEU A 107 11.15 8.47 9.05
C LEU A 107 11.40 8.34 10.55
N THR A 108 12.59 7.86 10.94
CA THR A 108 12.96 7.78 12.36
C THR A 108 12.97 9.17 13.00
N VAL A 109 13.62 10.15 12.38
CA VAL A 109 13.68 11.51 12.91
C VAL A 109 12.29 12.15 12.94
N LEU A 110 11.53 12.07 11.85
CA LEU A 110 10.18 12.64 11.79
C LEU A 110 9.24 11.95 12.78
N GLY A 111 9.20 10.63 12.79
CA GLY A 111 8.30 9.87 13.64
C GLY A 111 8.58 10.03 15.12
N THR A 112 9.84 10.02 15.54
CA THR A 112 10.21 10.22 16.95
C THR A 112 10.02 11.66 17.43
N SER A 113 10.33 12.65 16.58
CA SER A 113 10.20 14.08 16.92
C SER A 113 8.75 14.55 16.91
N LEU A 114 7.96 14.09 15.93
CA LEU A 114 6.57 14.52 15.74
C LEU A 114 5.56 13.65 16.50
N ALA A 115 5.99 12.57 17.17
CA ALA A 115 5.08 11.66 17.89
C ALA A 115 4.16 12.41 18.87
N ARG A 116 4.72 13.18 19.82
CA ARG A 116 3.95 13.92 20.80
C ARG A 116 3.07 15.01 20.18
N PRO A 117 3.59 15.93 19.32
CA PRO A 117 2.77 16.95 18.66
C PRO A 117 1.58 16.39 17.89
N ILE A 118 1.78 15.32 17.11
CA ILE A 118 0.71 14.75 16.28
C ILE A 118 -0.34 14.07 17.15
N LEU A 119 0.05 13.20 18.09
CA LEU A 119 -0.89 12.50 18.97
C LEU A 119 -1.68 13.47 19.86
N SER A 120 -1.05 14.54 20.35
CA SER A 120 -1.75 15.59 21.09
C SER A 120 -2.75 16.36 20.21
N ALA A 121 -2.36 16.68 18.97
CA ALA A 121 -3.26 17.33 18.01
C ALA A 121 -4.46 16.43 17.60
N MET A 122 -4.29 15.10 17.67
CA MET A 122 -5.37 14.13 17.46
C MET A 122 -6.28 13.95 18.68
N SER A 123 -6.07 14.71 19.76
CA SER A 123 -6.83 14.61 21.02
C SER A 123 -6.81 13.19 21.60
N THR A 124 -5.64 12.52 21.55
CA THR A 124 -5.45 11.23 22.19
C THR A 124 -5.66 11.36 23.70
N PRO A 125 -6.48 10.48 24.34
CA PRO A 125 -6.77 10.57 25.77
C PRO A 125 -5.49 10.57 26.63
N PRO A 126 -5.43 11.40 27.69
CA PRO A 126 -4.23 11.51 28.53
C PRO A 126 -3.74 10.18 29.09
N GLU A 127 -4.66 9.26 29.42
CA GLU A 127 -4.37 7.95 30.01
C GLU A 127 -3.59 7.03 29.07
N VAL A 128 -3.70 7.22 27.76
CA VAL A 128 -3.04 6.39 26.74
C VAL A 128 -1.95 7.12 25.98
N LEU A 129 -1.86 8.46 26.12
CA LEU A 129 -0.96 9.30 25.33
C LEU A 129 0.51 8.90 25.46
N ASP A 130 1.00 8.72 26.69
CA ASP A 130 2.40 8.39 26.90
C ASP A 130 2.75 6.98 26.41
N MET A 131 1.85 6.01 26.54
CA MET A 131 2.00 4.68 25.94
C MET A 131 2.02 4.74 24.42
N ALA A 132 1.15 5.54 23.83
CA ALA A 132 1.09 5.74 22.37
C ALA A 132 2.38 6.40 21.84
N ILE A 133 2.91 7.40 22.55
CA ILE A 133 4.20 8.04 22.20
C ILE A 133 5.35 7.05 22.30
N LEU A 134 5.41 6.26 23.37
CA LEU A 134 6.46 5.25 23.57
C LEU A 134 6.44 4.21 22.44
N TYR A 135 5.27 3.64 22.16
CA TYR A 135 5.08 2.70 21.05
C TYR A 135 5.55 3.31 19.72
N LEU A 136 5.08 4.51 19.40
CA LEU A 136 5.36 5.17 18.14
C LEU A 136 6.85 5.46 17.94
N ARG A 137 7.52 5.93 19.00
CA ARG A 137 8.97 6.18 18.98
C ARG A 137 9.78 4.91 18.72
N ILE A 138 9.47 3.81 19.41
CA ILE A 138 10.16 2.53 19.23
C ILE A 138 9.87 1.99 17.82
N TYR A 139 8.64 2.07 17.36
CA TYR A 139 8.24 1.66 16.02
C TYR A 139 9.05 2.41 14.94
N PHE A 140 9.19 3.73 15.06
CA PHE A 140 9.95 4.53 14.11
C PHE A 140 11.47 4.33 14.18
N LEU A 141 12.01 3.86 15.29
CA LEU A 141 13.41 3.41 15.34
C LEU A 141 13.66 2.17 14.44
N GLY A 142 12.65 1.37 14.19
CA GLY A 142 12.71 0.23 13.26
C GLY A 142 12.60 0.61 11.78
N MET A 143 12.29 1.87 11.42
CA MET A 143 12.02 2.29 10.04
C MET A 143 13.20 2.15 9.07
N PRO A 144 14.46 2.37 9.45
CA PRO A 144 15.57 2.12 8.54
C PRO A 144 15.58 0.67 8.01
N PHE A 145 15.29 -0.28 8.88
CA PHE A 145 15.21 -1.69 8.51
C PHE A 145 14.00 -1.98 7.61
N PHE A 146 12.83 -1.44 7.96
CA PHE A 146 11.63 -1.59 7.15
C PHE A 146 11.83 -1.02 5.74
N MET A 147 12.43 0.17 5.61
CA MET A 147 12.68 0.79 4.30
C MET A 147 13.69 -0.03 3.47
N ILE A 148 14.72 -0.61 4.07
CA ILE A 148 15.65 -1.53 3.37
C ILE A 148 14.87 -2.71 2.77
N TYR A 149 13.95 -3.31 3.51
CA TYR A 149 13.10 -4.40 3.00
C TYR A 149 12.21 -3.92 1.86
N VAL A 150 11.49 -2.80 2.02
CA VAL A 150 10.54 -2.27 1.05
C VAL A 150 11.22 -1.92 -0.28
N PHE A 151 12.33 -1.20 -0.24
CA PHE A 151 13.09 -0.81 -1.44
C PHE A 151 13.82 -2.01 -2.06
N GLY A 152 14.33 -2.92 -1.25
CA GLY A 152 14.90 -4.17 -1.74
C GLY A 152 13.87 -5.04 -2.45
N ALA A 153 12.66 -5.14 -1.92
CA ALA A 153 11.55 -5.80 -2.56
C ALA A 153 11.15 -5.11 -3.89
N ALA A 154 11.27 -3.78 -3.99
CA ALA A 154 11.03 -3.05 -5.24
C ALA A 154 12.07 -3.43 -6.32
N ILE A 155 13.35 -3.61 -5.97
CA ILE A 155 14.39 -4.10 -6.89
C ILE A 155 14.05 -5.51 -7.39
N LEU A 156 13.66 -6.42 -6.50
CA LEU A 156 13.31 -7.79 -6.89
C LEU A 156 12.03 -7.85 -7.74
N ARG A 157 11.00 -7.07 -7.39
CA ARG A 157 9.77 -6.94 -8.18
C ARG A 157 10.04 -6.43 -9.58
N SER A 158 10.95 -5.46 -9.74
CA SER A 158 11.32 -4.95 -11.07
C SER A 158 11.96 -6.03 -11.96
N LYS A 159 12.67 -7.00 -11.35
CA LYS A 159 13.28 -8.18 -12.04
C LYS A 159 12.25 -9.28 -12.32
N GLY A 160 11.03 -9.20 -11.78
CA GLY A 160 10.01 -10.25 -11.92
C GLY A 160 9.92 -11.22 -10.76
N ASP A 161 10.59 -10.96 -9.65
CA ASP A 161 10.59 -11.83 -8.49
C ASP A 161 9.76 -11.24 -7.34
N THR A 162 8.61 -11.85 -7.12
CA THR A 162 7.71 -11.52 -6.02
C THR A 162 7.70 -12.58 -4.92
N ARG A 163 8.30 -13.76 -5.18
CA ARG A 163 8.28 -14.89 -4.24
C ARG A 163 9.29 -14.74 -3.12
N ARG A 164 10.53 -14.33 -3.46
CA ARG A 164 11.57 -14.19 -2.44
C ARG A 164 11.26 -13.10 -1.42
N PRO A 165 10.74 -11.91 -1.76
CA PRO A 165 10.21 -10.96 -0.78
C PRO A 165 9.12 -11.53 0.11
N LEU A 166 8.19 -12.33 -0.44
CA LEU A 166 7.14 -13.01 0.32
C LEU A 166 7.74 -13.97 1.37
N TYR A 167 8.74 -14.79 1.00
CA TYR A 167 9.38 -15.70 1.95
C TYR A 167 10.11 -14.96 3.08
N ILE A 168 10.78 -13.83 2.77
CA ILE A 168 11.42 -13.00 3.79
C ILE A 168 10.36 -12.45 4.76
N LEU A 169 9.25 -11.95 4.23
CA LEU A 169 8.14 -11.43 5.03
C LEU A 169 7.54 -12.53 5.93
N PHE A 170 7.36 -13.73 5.38
CA PHE A 170 6.82 -14.86 6.13
C PHE A 170 7.71 -15.25 7.32
N VAL A 171 9.02 -15.36 7.10
CA VAL A 171 9.99 -15.67 8.17
C VAL A 171 10.01 -14.57 9.23
N ALA A 172 10.05 -13.31 8.80
CA ALA A 172 10.06 -12.19 9.72
C ALA A 172 8.74 -12.04 10.50
N GLY A 173 7.61 -12.34 9.87
CA GLY A 173 6.31 -12.30 10.54
C GLY A 173 6.15 -13.39 11.59
N ILE A 174 6.63 -14.61 11.34
CA ILE A 174 6.70 -15.66 12.37
C ILE A 174 7.60 -15.22 13.52
N ALA A 175 8.78 -14.68 13.21
CA ALA A 175 9.69 -14.17 14.25
C ALA A 175 9.02 -13.05 15.06
N ASN A 176 8.32 -12.11 14.41
CA ASN A 176 7.56 -11.06 15.10
C ASN A 176 6.52 -11.64 16.06
N THR A 177 5.70 -12.60 15.62
CA THR A 177 4.68 -13.24 16.46
C THR A 177 5.31 -13.94 17.68
N LEU A 178 6.39 -14.70 17.47
CA LEU A 178 7.09 -15.38 18.58
C LEU A 178 7.72 -14.40 19.56
N LEU A 179 8.32 -13.31 19.05
CA LEU A 179 8.89 -12.26 19.90
C LEU A 179 7.81 -11.49 20.66
N ASN A 180 6.65 -11.22 20.05
CA ASN A 180 5.52 -10.61 20.74
C ASN A 180 5.09 -11.45 21.94
N LEU A 181 4.90 -12.75 21.75
CA LEU A 181 4.53 -13.66 22.83
C LEU A 181 5.64 -13.73 23.89
N LEU A 182 6.90 -13.77 23.49
CA LEU A 182 8.04 -13.79 24.42
C LEU A 182 8.08 -12.52 25.27
N PHE A 183 8.03 -11.34 24.67
CA PHE A 183 8.16 -10.08 25.40
C PHE A 183 6.94 -9.79 26.25
N VAL A 184 5.73 -10.11 25.79
CA VAL A 184 4.51 -9.83 26.53
C VAL A 184 4.25 -10.88 27.61
N LEU A 185 4.39 -12.19 27.32
CA LEU A 185 4.03 -13.25 28.27
C LEU A 185 5.16 -13.60 29.23
N VAL A 186 6.42 -13.59 28.77
CA VAL A 186 7.55 -14.02 29.59
C VAL A 186 8.23 -12.83 30.29
N PHE A 187 8.47 -11.74 29.52
CA PHE A 187 9.10 -10.55 30.11
C PHE A 187 8.10 -9.53 30.68
N HIS A 188 6.79 -9.79 30.56
CA HIS A 188 5.71 -8.93 31.05
C HIS A 188 5.81 -7.48 30.55
N MET A 189 6.32 -7.27 29.33
CA MET A 189 6.41 -5.96 28.71
C MET A 189 5.04 -5.52 28.19
N GLY A 190 4.81 -4.22 28.18
CA GLY A 190 3.59 -3.60 27.65
C GLY A 190 3.63 -3.38 26.12
N VAL A 191 3.17 -2.21 25.70
CA VAL A 191 3.17 -1.80 24.27
C VAL A 191 4.58 -1.73 23.69
N GLU A 192 5.57 -1.43 24.53
CA GLU A 192 6.99 -1.39 24.15
C GLU A 192 7.49 -2.76 23.69
N GLY A 193 7.04 -3.85 24.30
CA GLY A 193 7.41 -5.21 23.89
C GLY A 193 6.99 -5.51 22.45
N VAL A 194 5.78 -5.14 22.08
CA VAL A 194 5.27 -5.33 20.71
C VAL A 194 5.99 -4.44 19.69
N ALA A 195 6.27 -3.18 20.06
CA ALA A 195 7.02 -2.27 19.20
C ALA A 195 8.48 -2.74 18.97
N ILE A 196 9.13 -3.27 20.00
CA ILE A 196 10.48 -3.86 19.91
C ILE A 196 10.44 -5.11 19.04
N SER A 197 9.47 -6.00 19.22
CA SER A 197 9.30 -7.21 18.39
C SER A 197 9.20 -6.85 16.92
N THR A 198 8.36 -5.86 16.57
CA THR A 198 8.21 -5.38 15.21
C THR A 198 9.51 -4.81 14.66
N SER A 199 10.25 -4.04 15.46
CA SER A 199 11.55 -3.47 15.06
C SER A 199 12.60 -4.57 14.82
N ILE A 200 12.65 -5.61 15.66
CA ILE A 200 13.56 -6.76 15.48
C ILE A 200 13.17 -7.57 14.24
N ALA A 201 11.87 -7.81 14.02
CA ALA A 201 11.38 -8.50 12.81
C ALA A 201 11.74 -7.73 11.54
N ASN A 202 11.62 -6.39 11.56
CA ASN A 202 12.05 -5.53 10.47
C ASN A 202 13.57 -5.62 10.25
N ALA A 203 14.37 -5.67 11.32
CA ALA A 203 15.82 -5.86 11.22
C ALA A 203 16.17 -7.22 10.59
N LEU A 204 15.45 -8.29 10.95
CA LEU A 204 15.60 -9.61 10.32
C LEU A 204 15.24 -9.56 8.84
N SER A 205 14.14 -8.91 8.46
CA SER A 205 13.75 -8.70 7.06
C SER A 205 14.82 -7.97 6.27
N ALA A 206 15.37 -6.89 6.84
CA ALA A 206 16.44 -6.12 6.22
C ALA A 206 17.71 -6.95 6.03
N PHE A 207 18.11 -7.69 7.06
CA PHE A 207 19.29 -8.57 6.98
C PHE A 207 19.13 -9.62 5.88
N LEU A 208 17.99 -10.31 5.83
CA LEU A 208 17.72 -11.32 4.82
C LEU A 208 17.66 -10.70 3.41
N MET A 209 17.05 -9.52 3.27
CA MET A 209 16.97 -8.79 2.01
C MET A 209 18.34 -8.35 1.51
N VAL A 210 19.17 -7.77 2.37
CA VAL A 210 20.55 -7.36 2.05
C VAL A 210 21.39 -8.58 1.66
N ARG A 211 21.31 -9.67 2.44
CA ARG A 211 22.00 -10.92 2.11
C ARG A 211 21.60 -11.46 0.74
N LEU A 212 20.30 -11.38 0.41
CA LEU A 212 19.78 -11.81 -0.87
C LEU A 212 20.30 -10.93 -2.00
N LEU A 213 20.22 -9.59 -1.90
CA LEU A 213 20.68 -8.65 -2.92
C LEU A 213 22.21 -8.70 -3.14
N ARG A 214 23.00 -9.01 -2.11
CA ARG A 214 24.44 -9.20 -2.24
C ARG A 214 24.80 -10.46 -3.04
N ARG A 215 23.92 -11.45 -3.08
CA ARG A 215 24.11 -12.71 -3.83
C ARG A 215 23.49 -12.68 -5.23
N GLU A 216 22.82 -11.57 -5.57
CA GLU A 216 22.29 -11.41 -6.92
C GLU A 216 23.42 -11.27 -7.96
N GLU A 217 23.08 -11.62 -9.19
CA GLU A 217 23.95 -11.40 -10.35
C GLU A 217 23.96 -9.92 -10.75
N VAL A 218 25.06 -9.48 -11.35
CA VAL A 218 25.14 -8.17 -12.01
C VAL A 218 24.06 -8.11 -13.11
N PRO A 219 23.30 -7.01 -13.24
CA PRO A 219 23.49 -5.68 -12.64
C PRO A 219 22.72 -5.42 -11.32
N PHE A 220 22.02 -6.41 -10.75
CA PHE A 220 21.17 -6.25 -9.56
C PHE A 220 21.89 -6.43 -8.23
N ARG A 221 23.15 -6.86 -8.28
CA ARG A 221 23.97 -7.10 -7.10
C ARG A 221 24.19 -5.80 -6.33
N LEU A 222 23.88 -5.83 -5.02
CA LEU A 222 24.20 -4.74 -4.11
C LEU A 222 25.69 -4.79 -3.72
N ASP A 223 26.41 -3.75 -4.10
CA ASP A 223 27.85 -3.59 -3.82
C ASP A 223 28.05 -2.39 -2.87
N PHE A 224 28.38 -2.68 -1.61
CA PHE A 224 28.59 -1.64 -0.60
C PHE A 224 29.84 -0.79 -0.82
N HIS A 225 30.83 -1.28 -1.57
CA HIS A 225 32.06 -0.54 -1.84
C HIS A 225 31.85 0.56 -2.90
N ASN A 226 30.83 0.41 -3.73
CA ASN A 226 30.51 1.33 -4.83
C ASN A 226 29.13 1.97 -4.70
N LEU A 227 28.68 2.23 -3.45
CA LEU A 227 27.43 2.94 -3.24
C LEU A 227 27.58 4.40 -3.67
N HIS A 228 26.74 4.81 -4.61
CA HIS A 228 26.66 6.18 -5.09
C HIS A 228 25.23 6.53 -5.45
N VAL A 229 24.94 7.82 -5.45
CA VAL A 229 23.66 8.35 -5.88
C VAL A 229 23.79 8.90 -7.29
N ASP A 230 23.11 8.27 -8.23
CA ASP A 230 22.94 8.82 -9.57
C ASP A 230 21.79 9.83 -9.55
N ARG A 231 22.11 11.11 -9.74
CA ARG A 231 21.13 12.21 -9.70
C ARG A 231 20.02 12.04 -10.75
N ARG A 232 20.34 11.50 -11.91
CA ARG A 232 19.37 11.31 -13.00
C ARG A 232 18.33 10.25 -12.60
N GLU A 233 18.79 9.12 -12.08
CA GLU A 233 17.89 8.03 -11.66
C GLU A 233 17.12 8.42 -10.40
N LEU A 234 17.74 9.11 -9.44
CA LEU A 234 17.06 9.67 -8.27
C LEU A 234 15.91 10.58 -8.67
N LEU A 235 16.16 11.57 -9.54
CA LEU A 235 15.12 12.51 -9.98
C LEU A 235 13.98 11.79 -10.71
N ARG A 236 14.26 10.74 -11.47
CA ARG A 236 13.23 9.91 -12.12
C ARG A 236 12.39 9.17 -11.09
N MET A 237 13.02 8.56 -10.08
CA MET A 237 12.32 7.86 -8.98
C MET A 237 11.42 8.84 -8.22
N LEU A 238 11.93 10.02 -7.86
CA LEU A 238 11.17 11.04 -7.14
C LEU A 238 10.01 11.60 -7.99
N LYS A 239 10.23 11.82 -9.30
CA LYS A 239 9.18 12.30 -10.22
C LYS A 239 7.99 11.34 -10.31
N ILE A 240 8.22 10.05 -10.15
CA ILE A 240 7.16 9.04 -10.12
C ILE A 240 6.65 8.84 -8.70
N GLY A 241 7.55 8.71 -7.74
CA GLY A 241 7.24 8.28 -6.38
C GLY A 241 6.62 9.34 -5.51
N VAL A 242 7.11 10.60 -5.58
CA VAL A 242 6.58 11.67 -4.72
C VAL A 242 5.10 11.98 -5.01
N PRO A 243 4.65 12.15 -6.27
CA PRO A 243 3.22 12.33 -6.52
C PRO A 243 2.38 11.14 -6.07
N ALA A 244 2.86 9.89 -6.23
CA ALA A 244 2.16 8.70 -5.79
C ALA A 244 2.06 8.63 -4.25
N GLY A 245 3.13 8.97 -3.54
CA GLY A 245 3.16 9.01 -2.09
C GLY A 245 2.28 10.12 -1.51
N LEU A 246 2.33 11.32 -2.06
CA LEU A 246 1.46 12.43 -1.68
C LEU A 246 -0.02 12.09 -1.91
N GLN A 247 -0.35 11.43 -3.03
CA GLN A 247 -1.70 10.92 -3.26
C GLN A 247 -2.14 9.98 -2.14
N GLY A 248 -1.27 9.05 -1.71
CA GLY A 248 -1.56 8.14 -0.59
C GLY A 248 -1.77 8.87 0.74
N MET A 249 -0.98 9.90 1.02
CA MET A 249 -1.14 10.74 2.22
C MET A 249 -2.50 11.48 2.21
N VAL A 250 -2.85 12.13 1.11
CA VAL A 250 -4.13 12.86 0.97
C VAL A 250 -5.31 11.89 1.04
N PHE A 251 -5.17 10.69 0.49
CA PHE A 251 -6.18 9.64 0.59
C PHE A 251 -6.42 9.22 2.04
N SER A 252 -5.35 9.06 2.84
CA SER A 252 -5.46 8.76 4.27
C SER A 252 -6.20 9.86 5.03
N VAL A 253 -5.87 11.13 4.77
CA VAL A 253 -6.59 12.28 5.37
C VAL A 253 -8.07 12.26 4.99
N SER A 254 -8.38 12.01 3.73
CA SER A 254 -9.78 11.91 3.25
C SER A 254 -10.56 10.80 3.97
N ASN A 255 -9.93 9.65 4.20
CA ASN A 255 -10.57 8.56 4.95
C ASN A 255 -10.84 8.94 6.43
N VAL A 256 -9.93 9.69 7.06
CA VAL A 256 -10.15 10.20 8.43
C VAL A 256 -11.35 11.16 8.47
N VAL A 257 -11.51 12.03 7.48
CA VAL A 257 -12.67 12.94 7.38
C VAL A 257 -13.98 12.15 7.25
N VAL A 258 -14.02 11.14 6.39
CA VAL A 258 -15.22 10.28 6.27
C VAL A 258 -15.48 9.50 7.57
N GLN A 259 -14.41 8.99 8.21
CA GLN A 259 -14.54 8.29 9.49
C GLN A 259 -15.10 9.20 10.60
N SER A 260 -14.67 10.46 10.65
CA SER A 260 -15.21 11.42 11.63
C SER A 260 -16.74 11.61 11.46
N GLN A 261 -17.22 11.59 10.22
CA GLN A 261 -18.65 11.65 9.93
C GLN A 261 -19.37 10.34 10.31
N ILE A 262 -18.74 9.17 10.12
CA ILE A 262 -19.30 7.88 10.58
C ILE A 262 -19.48 7.89 12.11
N ASN A 263 -18.53 8.47 12.84
CA ASN A 263 -18.57 8.55 14.31
C ASN A 263 -19.79 9.32 14.82
N THR A 264 -20.36 10.25 14.05
CA THR A 264 -21.58 11.00 14.45
C THR A 264 -22.84 10.13 14.48
N PHE A 265 -22.82 8.94 13.86
CA PHE A 265 -23.95 8.00 13.86
C PHE A 265 -23.99 7.07 15.08
N GLY A 266 -23.02 7.20 16.00
CA GLY A 266 -22.94 6.43 17.24
C GLY A 266 -22.10 5.16 17.16
N ALA A 267 -21.95 4.51 18.32
CA ALA A 267 -21.03 3.38 18.50
C ALA A 267 -21.36 2.17 17.61
N ASP A 268 -22.64 1.86 17.43
CA ASP A 268 -23.08 0.72 16.61
C ASP A 268 -22.72 0.91 15.13
N ALA A 269 -22.86 2.15 14.62
CA ALA A 269 -22.46 2.48 13.25
C ALA A 269 -20.95 2.38 13.05
N VAL A 270 -20.17 2.84 14.03
CA VAL A 270 -18.71 2.72 14.02
C VAL A 270 -18.30 1.25 14.04
N ALA A 271 -18.89 0.44 14.93
CA ALA A 271 -18.57 -0.98 15.04
C ALA A 271 -18.93 -1.75 13.78
N GLY A 272 -20.13 -1.56 13.24
CA GLY A 272 -20.59 -2.21 12.01
C GLY A 272 -19.78 -1.80 10.79
N SER A 273 -19.46 -0.51 10.68
CA SER A 273 -18.59 0.02 9.61
C SER A 273 -17.17 -0.54 9.70
N SER A 274 -16.61 -0.66 10.89
CA SER A 274 -15.26 -1.21 11.11
C SER A 274 -15.19 -2.71 10.80
N ALA A 275 -16.22 -3.48 11.14
CA ALA A 275 -16.31 -4.89 10.78
C ALA A 275 -16.33 -5.07 9.24
N ALA A 276 -17.15 -4.28 8.53
CA ALA A 276 -17.23 -4.30 7.07
C ALA A 276 -15.90 -3.89 6.41
N LEU A 277 -15.18 -2.92 6.98
CA LEU A 277 -13.90 -2.41 6.44
C LEU A 277 -12.83 -3.49 6.34
N ASN A 278 -12.81 -4.49 7.23
CA ASN A 278 -11.86 -5.60 7.13
C ASN A 278 -12.03 -6.36 5.81
N PHE A 279 -13.27 -6.58 5.36
CA PHE A 279 -13.55 -7.26 4.09
C PHE A 279 -13.18 -6.39 2.88
N GLU A 280 -13.35 -5.06 3.00
CA GLU A 280 -12.87 -4.10 1.98
C GLU A 280 -11.35 -4.18 1.80
N TYR A 281 -10.57 -4.34 2.88
CA TYR A 281 -9.12 -4.51 2.81
C TYR A 281 -8.73 -5.80 2.07
N TYR A 282 -9.39 -6.95 2.32
CA TYR A 282 -9.09 -8.18 1.59
C TYR A 282 -9.31 -8.03 0.08
N CYS A 283 -10.39 -7.37 -0.33
CA CYS A 283 -10.62 -7.07 -1.74
C CYS A 283 -9.60 -6.09 -2.30
N TYR A 284 -9.20 -5.08 -1.52
CA TYR A 284 -8.22 -4.09 -1.92
C TYR A 284 -6.82 -4.69 -2.15
N PHE A 285 -6.44 -5.72 -1.40
CA PHE A 285 -5.16 -6.41 -1.61
C PHE A 285 -5.07 -7.08 -2.99
N ILE A 286 -6.20 -7.54 -3.53
CA ILE A 286 -6.26 -8.04 -4.91
C ILE A 286 -5.95 -6.90 -5.89
N ILE A 287 -6.56 -5.73 -5.70
CA ILE A 287 -6.31 -4.54 -6.53
C ILE A 287 -4.82 -4.17 -6.47
N GLN A 288 -4.25 -4.12 -5.27
CA GLN A 288 -2.84 -3.78 -5.07
C GLN A 288 -1.87 -4.77 -5.71
N ALA A 289 -2.20 -6.06 -5.73
CA ALA A 289 -1.39 -7.06 -6.40
C ALA A 289 -1.33 -6.83 -7.91
N PHE A 290 -2.48 -6.53 -8.54
CA PHE A 290 -2.53 -6.19 -9.96
C PHE A 290 -1.93 -4.82 -10.27
N ASN A 291 -1.99 -3.85 -9.34
CA ASN A 291 -1.27 -2.58 -9.44
C ASN A 291 0.24 -2.80 -9.54
N GLY A 292 0.79 -3.62 -8.65
CA GLY A 292 2.20 -3.98 -8.68
C GLY A 292 2.62 -4.66 -9.98
N ALA A 293 1.78 -5.58 -10.48
CA ALA A 293 2.01 -6.23 -11.76
C ALA A 293 1.92 -5.22 -12.93
N ALA A 294 0.90 -4.36 -12.95
CA ALA A 294 0.73 -3.36 -14.01
C ALA A 294 1.95 -2.43 -14.08
N ILE A 295 2.44 -1.91 -12.94
CA ILE A 295 3.63 -1.05 -12.90
C ILE A 295 4.85 -1.77 -13.49
N SER A 296 5.17 -2.98 -12.99
CA SER A 296 6.39 -3.70 -13.38
C SER A 296 6.37 -4.15 -14.84
N PHE A 297 5.27 -4.80 -15.27
CA PHE A 297 5.14 -5.29 -16.65
C PHE A 297 5.06 -4.15 -17.65
N ILE A 298 4.28 -3.10 -17.36
CA ILE A 298 4.13 -1.95 -18.27
C ILE A 298 5.45 -1.20 -18.38
N ALA A 299 6.14 -0.95 -17.26
CA ALA A 299 7.42 -0.24 -17.28
C ALA A 299 8.48 -0.98 -18.10
N GLN A 300 8.61 -2.31 -17.95
CA GLN A 300 9.55 -3.09 -18.77
C GLN A 300 9.19 -3.07 -20.25
N ASN A 301 7.91 -3.32 -20.59
CA ASN A 301 7.49 -3.33 -22.00
C ASN A 301 7.55 -1.93 -22.64
N TYR A 302 7.26 -0.88 -21.88
CA TYR A 302 7.42 0.51 -22.31
C TYR A 302 8.89 0.86 -22.54
N GLY A 303 9.79 0.46 -21.63
CA GLY A 303 11.23 0.62 -21.77
C GLY A 303 11.79 -0.10 -23.00
N ALA A 304 11.22 -1.25 -23.35
CA ALA A 304 11.57 -2.04 -24.55
C ALA A 304 10.92 -1.55 -25.84
N GLY A 305 10.07 -0.49 -25.80
CA GLY A 305 9.35 0.01 -26.97
C GLY A 305 8.16 -0.85 -27.42
N LEU A 306 7.75 -1.84 -26.63
CA LEU A 306 6.72 -2.83 -27.00
C LEU A 306 5.30 -2.33 -26.67
N MET A 307 4.85 -1.24 -27.35
CA MET A 307 3.59 -0.55 -27.05
C MET A 307 2.34 -1.44 -27.17
N GLN A 308 2.34 -2.39 -28.10
CA GLN A 308 1.22 -3.34 -28.22
C GLN A 308 1.13 -4.26 -26.99
N ARG A 309 2.29 -4.67 -26.42
CA ARG A 309 2.32 -5.45 -25.17
C ARG A 309 1.89 -4.59 -23.99
N VAL A 310 2.29 -3.31 -23.93
CA VAL A 310 1.81 -2.36 -22.90
C VAL A 310 0.28 -2.33 -22.87
N ARG A 311 -0.38 -2.19 -24.04
CA ARG A 311 -1.85 -2.21 -24.14
C ARG A 311 -2.45 -3.55 -23.68
N ARG A 312 -1.85 -4.68 -24.06
CA ARG A 312 -2.30 -6.01 -23.64
C ARG A 312 -2.15 -6.22 -22.14
N VAL A 313 -1.01 -5.83 -21.56
CA VAL A 313 -0.79 -5.91 -20.09
C VAL A 313 -1.83 -5.10 -19.34
N PHE A 314 -2.10 -3.85 -19.79
CA PHE A 314 -3.11 -2.99 -19.18
C PHE A 314 -4.49 -3.69 -19.15
N TRP A 315 -4.96 -4.20 -20.28
CA TRP A 315 -6.27 -4.84 -20.33
C TRP A 315 -6.33 -6.15 -19.54
N ILE A 316 -5.27 -6.94 -19.54
CA ILE A 316 -5.20 -8.16 -18.73
C ILE A 316 -5.27 -7.82 -17.24
N CYS A 317 -4.46 -6.86 -16.76
CA CYS A 317 -4.50 -6.42 -15.38
C CYS A 317 -5.86 -5.82 -15.00
N MET A 318 -6.46 -5.02 -15.88
CA MET A 318 -7.79 -4.42 -15.69
C MET A 318 -8.87 -5.50 -15.55
N ILE A 319 -8.98 -6.38 -16.53
CA ILE A 319 -10.03 -7.41 -16.56
C ILE A 319 -9.83 -8.40 -15.41
N ALA A 320 -8.59 -8.85 -15.17
CA ALA A 320 -8.31 -9.79 -14.10
C ALA A 320 -8.62 -9.16 -12.72
N SER A 321 -8.18 -7.91 -12.47
CA SER A 321 -8.48 -7.24 -11.20
C SER A 321 -9.98 -7.05 -10.98
N VAL A 322 -10.73 -6.66 -12.01
CA VAL A 322 -12.19 -6.51 -11.95
C VAL A 322 -12.87 -7.85 -11.68
N ILE A 323 -12.46 -8.93 -12.35
CA ILE A 323 -13.05 -10.26 -12.14
C ILE A 323 -12.76 -10.76 -10.71
N PHE A 324 -11.50 -10.81 -10.30
CA PHE A 324 -11.14 -11.36 -8.98
C PHE A 324 -11.66 -10.50 -7.83
N CYS A 325 -11.54 -9.17 -7.92
CA CYS A 325 -12.08 -8.25 -6.94
C CYS A 325 -13.61 -8.31 -6.92
N GLY A 326 -14.27 -8.28 -8.09
CA GLY A 326 -15.72 -8.35 -8.21
C GLY A 326 -16.31 -9.66 -7.68
N MET A 327 -15.64 -10.80 -7.93
CA MET A 327 -16.05 -12.09 -7.36
C MET A 327 -15.98 -12.08 -5.83
N MET A 328 -14.85 -11.60 -5.24
CA MET A 328 -14.73 -11.49 -3.78
C MET A 328 -15.75 -10.52 -3.20
N ASN A 329 -15.93 -9.36 -3.83
CA ASN A 329 -16.94 -8.38 -3.41
C ASN A 329 -18.35 -8.97 -3.45
N GLY A 330 -18.68 -9.72 -4.51
CA GLY A 330 -19.97 -10.40 -4.64
C GLY A 330 -20.20 -11.45 -3.53
N ILE A 331 -19.20 -12.28 -3.25
CA ILE A 331 -19.28 -13.28 -2.18
C ILE A 331 -19.50 -12.60 -0.83
N PHE A 332 -18.71 -11.61 -0.47
CA PHE A 332 -18.85 -10.93 0.81
C PHE A 332 -20.15 -10.12 0.93
N ALA A 333 -20.60 -9.47 -0.15
CA ALA A 333 -21.86 -8.74 -0.15
C ALA A 333 -23.08 -9.65 -0.06
N CYS A 334 -23.13 -10.75 -0.83
CA CYS A 334 -24.25 -11.70 -0.81
C CYS A 334 -24.40 -12.40 0.54
N PHE A 335 -23.31 -12.70 1.22
CA PHE A 335 -23.31 -13.36 2.52
C PHE A 335 -22.95 -12.40 3.66
N SER A 336 -23.20 -11.10 3.50
CA SER A 336 -22.80 -10.05 4.45
C SER A 336 -23.25 -10.28 5.89
N PRO A 337 -24.49 -10.73 6.21
CA PRO A 337 -24.87 -10.99 7.60
C PRO A 337 -24.06 -12.14 8.23
N PHE A 338 -23.72 -13.17 7.45
CA PHE A 338 -22.91 -14.31 7.92
C PHE A 338 -21.50 -13.82 8.29
N PHE A 339 -20.85 -13.10 7.39
CA PHE A 339 -19.49 -12.60 7.63
C PHE A 339 -19.41 -11.59 8.77
N LEU A 340 -20.41 -10.69 8.91
CA LEU A 340 -20.44 -9.73 9.99
C LEU A 340 -20.66 -10.37 11.36
N ARG A 341 -21.43 -11.47 11.43
CA ARG A 341 -21.64 -12.21 12.67
C ARG A 341 -20.37 -12.87 13.22
N ILE A 342 -19.31 -13.00 12.42
CA ILE A 342 -17.97 -13.42 12.89
C ILE A 342 -17.39 -12.37 13.85
N PHE A 343 -17.70 -11.07 13.63
CA PHE A 343 -17.18 -9.96 14.43
C PHE A 343 -18.11 -9.50 15.54
N SER A 344 -19.42 -9.63 15.36
CA SER A 344 -20.41 -9.23 16.35
C SER A 344 -21.72 -9.99 16.21
N SER A 345 -22.28 -10.41 17.34
CA SER A 345 -23.62 -11.01 17.42
C SER A 345 -24.73 -9.99 17.70
N SER A 346 -24.38 -8.71 17.85
CA SER A 346 -25.34 -7.63 18.16
C SER A 346 -26.20 -7.27 16.95
N GLU A 347 -27.49 -7.42 17.07
CA GLU A 347 -28.47 -7.07 16.02
C GLU A 347 -28.51 -5.54 15.73
N ALA A 348 -28.01 -4.70 16.62
CA ALA A 348 -27.89 -3.25 16.40
C ALA A 348 -26.73 -2.89 15.47
N ILE A 349 -25.65 -3.67 15.47
CA ILE A 349 -24.40 -3.43 14.72
C ILE A 349 -24.53 -3.94 13.27
N ILE A 350 -25.16 -5.09 13.07
CA ILE A 350 -25.22 -5.78 11.78
C ILE A 350 -25.80 -4.92 10.65
N PRO A 351 -26.91 -4.17 10.81
CA PRO A 351 -27.50 -3.36 9.74
C PRO A 351 -26.54 -2.30 9.17
N TYR A 352 -25.71 -1.68 10.02
CA TYR A 352 -24.71 -0.71 9.56
C TYR A 352 -23.60 -1.38 8.73
N GLY A 353 -23.11 -2.54 9.18
CA GLY A 353 -22.15 -3.33 8.44
C GLY A 353 -22.68 -3.81 7.10
N VAL A 354 -23.90 -4.34 7.06
CA VAL A 354 -24.59 -4.76 5.82
C VAL A 354 -24.76 -3.58 4.86
N THR A 355 -25.20 -2.42 5.35
CA THR A 355 -25.32 -1.22 4.52
C THR A 355 -23.98 -0.85 3.88
N ARG A 356 -22.89 -0.86 4.65
CA ARG A 356 -21.56 -0.58 4.12
C ARG A 356 -21.10 -1.65 3.11
N MET A 357 -21.31 -2.93 3.40
CA MET A 357 -20.94 -4.00 2.48
C MET A 357 -21.72 -3.92 1.16
N HIS A 358 -22.99 -3.56 1.17
CA HIS A 358 -23.80 -3.44 -0.04
C HIS A 358 -23.54 -2.18 -0.84
N LEU A 359 -23.22 -1.04 -0.20
CA LEU A 359 -23.01 0.23 -0.90
C LEU A 359 -21.54 0.53 -1.22
N VAL A 360 -20.62 0.03 -0.42
CA VAL A 360 -19.19 0.30 -0.60
C VAL A 360 -18.50 -0.93 -1.16
N LEU A 361 -18.47 -2.02 -0.41
CA LEU A 361 -17.73 -3.21 -0.80
C LEU A 361 -18.26 -3.82 -2.09
N ALA A 362 -19.57 -3.95 -2.30
CA ALA A 362 -20.14 -4.51 -3.53
C ALA A 362 -19.72 -3.75 -4.80
N PHE A 363 -19.40 -2.47 -4.70
CA PHE A 363 -18.98 -1.63 -5.83
C PHE A 363 -17.47 -1.34 -5.86
N GLN A 364 -16.68 -1.89 -4.94
CA GLN A 364 -15.24 -1.60 -4.84
C GLN A 364 -14.46 -2.01 -6.10
N TRP A 365 -14.94 -2.99 -6.87
CA TRP A 365 -14.34 -3.36 -8.15
C TRP A 365 -14.24 -2.19 -9.14
N ILE A 366 -15.08 -1.14 -8.99
CA ILE A 366 -14.99 0.08 -9.80
C ILE A 366 -13.64 0.78 -9.56
N ALA A 367 -13.08 0.67 -8.35
CA ALA A 367 -11.79 1.24 -8.02
C ALA A 367 -10.64 0.67 -8.89
N CYS A 368 -10.77 -0.56 -9.40
CA CYS A 368 -9.81 -1.14 -10.35
C CYS A 368 -9.59 -0.22 -11.56
N SER A 369 -10.63 0.50 -12.00
CA SER A 369 -10.58 1.34 -13.19
C SER A 369 -9.53 2.47 -13.08
N TYR A 370 -9.52 3.20 -11.98
CA TYR A 370 -8.54 4.27 -11.79
C TYR A 370 -7.20 3.76 -11.24
N GLU A 371 -7.20 2.73 -10.40
CA GLU A 371 -5.99 2.18 -9.81
C GLU A 371 -5.07 1.55 -10.88
N ILE A 372 -5.60 0.69 -11.74
CA ILE A 372 -4.83 0.07 -12.83
C ILE A 372 -4.40 1.11 -13.87
N SER A 373 -5.28 2.08 -14.20
CA SER A 373 -4.95 3.14 -15.15
C SER A 373 -3.85 4.08 -14.60
N ALA A 374 -3.91 4.43 -13.32
CA ALA A 374 -2.87 5.20 -12.66
C ALA A 374 -1.53 4.43 -12.61
N SER A 375 -1.59 3.13 -12.29
CA SER A 375 -0.41 2.26 -12.27
C SER A 375 0.22 2.11 -13.65
N ALA A 376 -0.60 2.02 -14.72
CA ALA A 376 -0.11 2.02 -16.08
C ALA A 376 0.61 3.33 -16.45
N LEU A 377 0.01 4.48 -16.13
CA LEU A 377 0.64 5.79 -16.34
C LEU A 377 1.95 5.94 -15.55
N ARG A 378 1.98 5.48 -14.28
CA ARG A 378 3.20 5.46 -13.46
C ARG A 378 4.28 4.58 -14.07
N GLY A 379 3.94 3.39 -14.56
CA GLY A 379 4.86 2.50 -15.26
C GLY A 379 5.45 3.13 -16.54
N MET A 380 4.73 4.06 -17.17
CA MET A 380 5.22 4.86 -18.31
C MET A 380 5.87 6.20 -17.87
N GLY A 381 6.19 6.38 -16.59
CA GLY A 381 6.85 7.58 -16.05
C GLY A 381 5.95 8.80 -15.86
N ARG A 382 4.63 8.65 -15.92
CA ARG A 382 3.64 9.74 -15.78
C ARG A 382 2.83 9.59 -14.50
N SER A 383 3.35 10.07 -13.36
CA SER A 383 2.72 9.89 -12.04
C SER A 383 1.91 11.10 -11.58
N LEU A 384 2.30 12.32 -11.96
CA LEU A 384 1.67 13.54 -11.44
C LEU A 384 0.19 13.65 -11.87
N LEU A 385 -0.10 13.41 -13.16
CA LEU A 385 -1.46 13.55 -13.68
C LEU A 385 -2.45 12.60 -13.00
N PRO A 386 -2.21 11.26 -12.94
CA PRO A 386 -3.14 10.37 -12.24
C PRO A 386 -3.23 10.67 -10.75
N ALA A 387 -2.16 11.13 -10.10
CA ALA A 387 -2.21 11.53 -8.70
C ALA A 387 -3.15 12.71 -8.47
N LEU A 388 -3.03 13.76 -9.26
CA LEU A 388 -3.91 14.93 -9.18
C LEU A 388 -5.37 14.57 -9.46
N LEU A 389 -5.63 13.78 -10.51
CA LEU A 389 -6.99 13.36 -10.86
C LEU A 389 -7.62 12.49 -9.75
N THR A 390 -6.84 11.63 -9.09
CA THR A 390 -7.33 10.84 -7.96
C THR A 390 -7.59 11.70 -6.73
N VAL A 391 -6.72 12.68 -6.42
CA VAL A 391 -6.95 13.62 -5.32
C VAL A 391 -8.23 14.42 -5.55
N VAL A 392 -8.44 14.93 -6.75
CA VAL A 392 -9.66 15.71 -7.08
C VAL A 392 -10.90 14.80 -7.07
N GLY A 393 -10.86 13.69 -7.79
CA GLY A 393 -12.03 12.82 -7.99
C GLY A 393 -12.43 12.02 -6.75
N THR A 394 -11.46 11.63 -5.92
CA THR A 394 -11.75 10.86 -4.71
C THR A 394 -11.70 11.72 -3.45
N CYS A 395 -10.58 12.38 -3.18
CA CYS A 395 -10.39 13.03 -1.89
C CYS A 395 -11.20 14.32 -1.76
N LEU A 396 -11.12 15.20 -2.75
CA LEU A 396 -11.85 16.46 -2.72
C LEU A 396 -13.38 16.21 -2.76
N LEU A 397 -13.85 15.28 -3.61
CA LEU A 397 -15.27 14.94 -3.65
C LEU A 397 -15.77 14.42 -2.31
N ARG A 398 -15.00 13.57 -1.61
CA ARG A 398 -15.38 13.07 -0.28
C ARG A 398 -15.44 14.19 0.76
N MET A 399 -14.51 15.14 0.73
CA MET A 399 -14.54 16.31 1.60
C MET A 399 -15.78 17.17 1.32
N VAL A 400 -16.05 17.47 0.04
CA VAL A 400 -17.27 18.22 -0.34
C VAL A 400 -18.53 17.47 0.10
N TRP A 401 -18.56 16.15 -0.06
CA TRP A 401 -19.72 15.34 0.37
C TRP A 401 -19.97 15.44 1.87
N VAL A 402 -18.92 15.28 2.68
CA VAL A 402 -19.04 15.36 4.15
C VAL A 402 -19.45 16.75 4.62
N PHE A 403 -18.85 17.80 4.08
CA PHE A 403 -19.06 19.17 4.57
C PHE A 403 -20.25 19.90 3.94
N ALA A 404 -20.65 19.57 2.72
CA ALA A 404 -21.72 20.25 2.00
C ALA A 404 -22.97 19.39 1.79
N VAL A 405 -22.82 18.08 1.51
CA VAL A 405 -23.95 17.21 1.20
C VAL A 405 -24.55 16.58 2.46
N CYS A 406 -23.73 16.05 3.36
CA CYS A 406 -24.21 15.39 4.58
C CYS A 406 -25.06 16.31 5.50
N PRO A 407 -24.76 17.60 5.67
CA PRO A 407 -25.60 18.50 6.48
C PRO A 407 -26.99 18.72 5.90
N VAL A 408 -27.11 18.74 4.56
CA VAL A 408 -28.38 18.96 3.85
C VAL A 408 -29.15 17.64 3.67
N TRP A 409 -28.43 16.54 3.52
CA TRP A 409 -28.99 15.22 3.25
C TRP A 409 -28.42 14.16 4.22
N PRO A 410 -28.79 14.21 5.52
CA PRO A 410 -28.21 13.36 6.56
C PRO A 410 -28.65 11.89 6.42
N GLY A 411 -27.79 10.97 6.87
CA GLY A 411 -28.05 9.55 6.95
C GLY A 411 -26.84 8.69 6.61
N PHE A 412 -26.65 7.60 7.36
CA PHE A 412 -25.51 6.68 7.19
C PHE A 412 -25.45 6.09 5.78
N HIS A 413 -26.60 5.63 5.26
CA HIS A 413 -26.72 5.11 3.90
C HIS A 413 -26.26 6.13 2.84
N ARG A 414 -26.67 7.40 3.03
CA ARG A 414 -26.32 8.49 2.10
C ARG A 414 -24.84 8.86 2.16
N LEU A 415 -24.23 8.80 3.36
CA LEU A 415 -22.79 8.96 3.51
C LEU A 415 -22.03 7.88 2.72
N MET A 416 -22.48 6.62 2.78
CA MET A 416 -21.80 5.52 2.10
C MET A 416 -21.79 5.65 0.56
N LEU A 417 -22.75 6.36 -0.03
CA LEU A 417 -22.81 6.60 -1.48
C LEU A 417 -21.60 7.40 -2.02
N VAL A 418 -20.91 8.14 -1.19
CA VAL A 418 -19.73 8.90 -1.60
C VAL A 418 -18.63 8.00 -2.16
N TYR A 419 -18.51 6.77 -1.67
CA TYR A 419 -17.47 5.83 -2.12
C TYR A 419 -17.66 5.44 -3.60
N PRO A 420 -18.74 4.79 -4.02
CA PRO A 420 -18.93 4.42 -5.43
C PRO A 420 -18.97 5.64 -6.36
N LEU A 421 -19.58 6.76 -5.95
CA LEU A 421 -19.60 7.96 -6.77
C LEU A 421 -18.20 8.54 -6.99
N SER A 422 -17.37 8.59 -5.95
CA SER A 422 -15.98 9.05 -6.08
C SER A 422 -15.16 8.11 -6.95
N TRP A 423 -15.37 6.80 -6.89
CA TRP A 423 -14.66 5.83 -7.73
C TRP A 423 -15.06 5.93 -9.20
N VAL A 424 -16.35 6.11 -9.50
CA VAL A 424 -16.82 6.31 -10.89
C VAL A 424 -16.21 7.59 -11.48
N LEU A 425 -16.31 8.72 -10.76
CA LEU A 425 -15.76 9.99 -11.24
C LEU A 425 -14.26 9.88 -11.48
N THR A 426 -13.51 9.36 -10.52
CA THR A 426 -12.05 9.17 -10.63
C THR A 426 -11.72 8.20 -11.76
N GLY A 427 -12.48 7.10 -11.87
CA GLY A 427 -12.32 6.11 -12.94
C GLY A 427 -12.42 6.74 -14.31
N VAL A 428 -13.48 7.50 -14.57
CA VAL A 428 -13.67 8.20 -15.86
C VAL A 428 -12.50 9.13 -16.15
N MET A 429 -12.08 9.94 -15.18
CA MET A 429 -10.99 10.91 -15.37
C MET A 429 -9.65 10.23 -15.67
N VAL A 430 -9.26 9.22 -14.88
CA VAL A 430 -7.95 8.58 -15.00
C VAL A 430 -7.88 7.65 -16.21
N VAL A 431 -8.97 6.92 -16.53
CA VAL A 431 -9.07 6.12 -17.77
C VAL A 431 -8.99 7.03 -19.00
N ALA A 432 -9.71 8.16 -19.00
CA ALA A 432 -9.63 9.12 -20.10
C ALA A 432 -8.21 9.68 -20.28
N ALA A 433 -7.49 9.96 -19.19
CA ALA A 433 -6.10 10.39 -19.22
C ALA A 433 -5.19 9.30 -19.81
N TYR A 434 -5.37 8.03 -19.42
CA TYR A 434 -4.65 6.90 -20.00
C TYR A 434 -4.91 6.75 -21.50
N VAL A 435 -6.18 6.77 -21.91
CA VAL A 435 -6.55 6.63 -23.34
C VAL A 435 -5.97 7.77 -24.19
N ARG A 436 -6.04 9.03 -23.69
CA ARG A 436 -5.44 10.20 -24.36
C ARG A 436 -3.92 10.05 -24.50
N PHE A 437 -3.25 9.58 -23.45
CA PHE A 437 -1.81 9.34 -23.49
C PHE A 437 -1.45 8.26 -24.52
N MET A 438 -2.19 7.14 -24.52
CA MET A 438 -1.94 6.01 -25.42
C MET A 438 -2.20 6.35 -26.90
N LYS A 439 -3.17 7.21 -27.21
CA LYS A 439 -3.38 7.74 -28.57
C LYS A 439 -2.16 8.55 -29.02
N LYS A 440 -1.72 9.54 -28.22
CA LYS A 440 -0.54 10.35 -28.54
C LYS A 440 0.76 9.54 -28.65
N ALA A 441 0.92 8.49 -27.83
CA ALA A 441 2.10 7.63 -27.88
C ALA A 441 2.09 6.67 -29.09
N GLY A 442 0.91 6.34 -29.62
CA GLY A 442 0.78 5.52 -30.84
C GLY A 442 1.07 6.28 -32.14
N ASP A 443 0.91 7.60 -32.12
CA ASP A 443 1.11 8.48 -33.27
C ASP A 443 2.53 9.06 -33.35
N ALA A 444 3.34 8.94 -32.29
CA ALA A 444 4.71 9.43 -32.27
C ALA A 444 5.70 8.30 -32.56
N PRO A 445 6.65 8.48 -33.51
CA PRO A 445 7.77 7.56 -33.62
C PRO A 445 8.54 7.61 -32.29
N LEU A 446 8.88 6.43 -31.76
CA LEU A 446 9.63 6.28 -30.52
C LEU A 446 11.03 6.91 -30.66
N ALA A 447 11.08 8.23 -30.46
CA ALA A 447 12.36 8.89 -30.22
C ALA A 447 12.88 8.34 -28.89
N VAL A 448 13.93 7.56 -28.94
CA VAL A 448 14.78 7.14 -27.83
C VAL A 448 15.26 8.42 -27.14
N ARG A 449 14.61 8.82 -26.02
CA ARG A 449 15.05 9.91 -25.15
C ARG A 449 15.52 9.36 -23.81
#